data_6f04ae3f8f53a91fc71fa44c1a0806c3
#
_entry.id   6f04ae3f8f53a91fc71fa44c1a0806c3
#
_cell.length_a   1.000
_cell.length_b   1.000
_cell.length_c   1.000
_cell.angle_alpha   90.00
_cell.angle_beta   90.00
_cell.angle_gamma   90.00
#
_symmetry.space_group_name_H-M   'P 1'
#
loop_
_entity.id
_entity.type
_entity.pdbx_description
1 polymer ?
#
loop_
_entity_poly.entity_id
_entity_poly.type
_entity_poly.pdbx_seq_one_letter_code
_entity_poly.pdbx_strand_id
1 'polypeptide(L)'
;MNELFTWFSHQHDGLRTFRTFQQKLENLSTDEHGHRGLYRLLSNLVGRYVEAFDEEPLPRSVADCAYDRLLELLGSLHLRANADRRLADIDRVAASDLFH
;
A
#
# COMPACT_ATOMS: atom_id res chain seq x y z
N MET A 1 5.40 4.43 -9.29
CA MET A 1 4.17 4.28 -8.48
C MET A 1 2.89 4.35 -9.29
N ASN A 2 2.86 5.12 -10.39
CA ASN A 2 1.67 5.15 -11.26
C ASN A 2 1.32 3.77 -11.81
N GLU A 3 2.31 2.98 -12.17
CA GLU A 3 2.11 1.60 -12.63
C GLU A 3 1.53 0.72 -11.54
N LEU A 4 1.99 0.89 -10.31
CA LEU A 4 1.51 0.13 -9.17
C LEU A 4 0.07 0.50 -8.83
N PHE A 5 -0.27 1.80 -8.86
CA PHE A 5 -1.64 2.27 -8.70
C PHE A 5 -2.56 1.69 -9.77
N THR A 6 -2.13 1.78 -11.04
CA THR A 6 -2.90 1.26 -12.18
C THR A 6 -3.13 -0.24 -12.04
N TRP A 7 -2.07 -0.99 -11.69
CA TRP A 7 -2.19 -2.44 -11.49
C TRP A 7 -3.19 -2.74 -10.38
N PHE A 8 -3.05 -2.07 -9.23
CA PHE A 8 -3.90 -2.33 -8.06
C PHE A 8 -5.37 -2.01 -8.35
N SER A 9 -5.64 -0.95 -9.09
CA SER A 9 -7.00 -0.51 -9.42
C SER A 9 -7.77 -1.52 -10.28
N HIS A 10 -7.08 -2.45 -10.93
CA HIS A 10 -7.67 -3.49 -11.76
C HIS A 10 -7.78 -4.84 -11.06
N GLN A 11 -7.43 -4.93 -9.79
CA GLN A 11 -7.43 -6.18 -9.05
C GLN A 11 -8.68 -6.35 -8.20
N HIS A 12 -8.91 -7.58 -7.75
CA HIS A 12 -9.94 -7.87 -6.75
C HIS A 12 -9.47 -7.45 -5.36
N ASP A 13 -10.40 -7.33 -4.42
CA ASP A 13 -10.12 -6.92 -3.05
C ASP A 13 -9.73 -8.07 -2.11
N GLY A 14 -9.40 -9.23 -2.66
CA GLY A 14 -8.99 -10.38 -1.87
C GLY A 14 -7.61 -10.24 -1.25
N LEU A 15 -7.33 -11.03 -0.21
CA LEU A 15 -6.06 -11.00 0.51
C LEU A 15 -4.87 -11.30 -0.40
N ARG A 16 -5.08 -12.16 -1.39
CA ARG A 16 -4.05 -12.51 -2.36
C ARG A 16 -3.54 -11.29 -3.13
N THR A 17 -4.43 -10.37 -3.46
CA THR A 17 -4.08 -9.10 -4.13
C THR A 17 -3.12 -8.30 -3.26
N PHE A 18 -3.40 -8.21 -1.96
CA PHE A 18 -2.54 -7.48 -1.01
C PHE A 18 -1.17 -8.14 -0.85
N ARG A 19 -1.12 -9.47 -0.85
CA ARG A 19 0.16 -10.21 -0.80
C ARG A 19 1.00 -9.94 -2.04
N THR A 20 0.39 -9.96 -3.22
CA THR A 20 1.08 -9.64 -4.47
C THR A 20 1.56 -8.18 -4.48
N PHE A 21 0.72 -7.27 -3.99
CA PHE A 21 1.06 -5.87 -3.87
C PHE A 21 2.28 -5.67 -2.95
N GLN A 22 2.30 -6.34 -1.80
CA GLN A 22 3.43 -6.30 -0.87
C GLN A 22 4.72 -6.79 -1.54
N GLN A 23 4.65 -7.88 -2.31
CA GLN A 23 5.80 -8.41 -3.04
C GLN A 23 6.32 -7.40 -4.06
N LYS A 24 5.43 -6.72 -4.77
CA LYS A 24 5.81 -5.67 -5.73
C LYS A 24 6.51 -4.51 -5.03
N LEU A 25 6.02 -4.11 -3.85
CA LEU A 25 6.63 -3.05 -3.05
C LEU A 25 8.03 -3.41 -2.59
N GLU A 26 8.24 -4.64 -2.17
CA GLU A 26 9.56 -5.12 -1.75
C GLU A 26 10.55 -5.09 -2.92
N ASN A 27 10.11 -5.49 -4.10
CA ASN A 27 10.94 -5.42 -5.30
C ASN A 27 11.31 -3.97 -5.67
N LEU A 28 10.34 -3.06 -5.60
CA LEU A 28 10.58 -1.64 -5.86
C LEU A 28 11.50 -1.03 -4.82
N SER A 29 11.35 -1.40 -3.56
CA SER A 29 12.23 -0.95 -2.49
C SER A 29 13.70 -1.33 -2.71
N THR A 30 13.92 -2.46 -3.37
CA THR A 30 15.27 -2.91 -3.73
C THR A 30 15.81 -2.12 -4.94
N ASP A 31 14.98 -1.88 -5.93
CA ASP A 31 15.39 -1.32 -7.22
C ASP A 31 15.42 0.22 -7.24
N GLU A 32 14.53 0.89 -6.52
CA GLU A 32 14.41 2.34 -6.52
C GLU A 32 14.83 2.96 -5.20
N HIS A 33 16.08 3.38 -5.11
CA HIS A 33 16.65 3.92 -3.86
C HIS A 33 16.01 5.23 -3.40
N GLY A 34 15.53 6.07 -4.31
CA GLY A 34 14.96 7.38 -3.97
C GLY A 34 13.66 7.32 -3.19
N HIS A 35 12.92 6.22 -3.27
CA HIS A 35 11.63 6.04 -2.61
C HIS A 35 11.59 4.83 -1.68
N ARG A 36 12.76 4.32 -1.31
CA ARG A 36 12.86 3.09 -0.50
C ARG A 36 12.09 3.19 0.81
N GLY A 37 12.19 4.31 1.52
CA GLY A 37 11.50 4.51 2.79
C GLY A 37 9.98 4.46 2.62
N LEU A 38 9.46 5.09 1.59
CA LEU A 38 8.04 5.09 1.29
C LEU A 38 7.54 3.70 0.95
N TYR A 39 8.26 2.97 0.10
CA TYR A 39 7.89 1.59 -0.26
C TYR A 39 7.92 0.66 0.94
N ARG A 40 8.88 0.83 1.85
CA ARG A 40 8.93 0.04 3.09
C ARG A 40 7.76 0.32 4.01
N LEU A 41 7.38 1.58 4.17
CA LEU A 41 6.22 1.94 4.98
C LEU A 41 4.93 1.37 4.39
N LEU A 42 4.75 1.44 3.08
CA LEU A 42 3.61 0.84 2.40
C LEU A 42 3.60 -0.68 2.57
N SER A 43 4.76 -1.32 2.44
CA SER A 43 4.88 -2.76 2.65
C SER A 43 4.50 -3.15 4.07
N ASN A 44 4.93 -2.38 5.07
CA ASN A 44 4.57 -2.62 6.46
C ASN A 44 3.07 -2.44 6.71
N LEU A 45 2.48 -1.41 6.12
CA LEU A 45 1.04 -1.15 6.23
C LEU A 45 0.23 -2.33 5.67
N VAL A 46 0.58 -2.77 4.46
CA VAL A 46 -0.08 -3.90 3.80
C VAL A 46 0.19 -5.20 4.56
N GLY A 47 1.43 -5.39 5.03
CA GLY A 47 1.84 -6.58 5.78
C GLY A 47 1.04 -6.76 7.07
N ARG A 48 0.78 -5.69 7.81
CA ARG A 48 -0.05 -5.76 9.02
C ARG A 48 -1.47 -6.22 8.71
N TYR A 49 -2.03 -5.74 7.61
CA TYR A 49 -3.35 -6.16 7.16
C TYR A 49 -3.36 -7.64 6.75
N VAL A 50 -2.39 -8.08 5.97
CA VAL A 50 -2.26 -9.48 5.54
C VAL A 50 -2.12 -10.40 6.76
N GLU A 51 -1.26 -10.05 7.70
CA GLU A 51 -1.03 -10.86 8.90
C GLU A 51 -2.29 -10.97 9.77
N ALA A 52 -3.06 -9.90 9.88
CA ALA A 52 -4.28 -9.90 10.69
C ALA A 52 -5.33 -10.90 10.20
N PHE A 53 -5.32 -11.22 8.91
CA PHE A 53 -6.35 -12.08 8.30
C PHE A 53 -5.77 -13.32 7.61
N ASP A 54 -4.51 -13.66 7.87
CA ASP A 54 -3.84 -14.78 7.20
C ASP A 54 -4.48 -16.13 7.51
N GLU A 55 -4.91 -16.32 8.76
CA GLU A 55 -5.53 -17.57 9.22
C GLU A 55 -6.99 -17.40 9.62
N GLU A 56 -7.57 -16.24 9.38
CA GLU A 56 -8.94 -15.93 9.77
C GLU A 56 -9.78 -15.54 8.54
N PRO A 57 -11.08 -15.81 8.58
CA PRO A 57 -11.97 -15.34 7.51
C PRO A 57 -11.91 -13.82 7.40
N LEU A 58 -11.77 -13.34 6.18
CA LEU A 58 -11.76 -11.89 5.88
C LEU A 58 -13.20 -11.45 5.60
N PRO A 59 -13.82 -10.65 6.49
CA PRO A 59 -15.15 -10.11 6.22
C PRO A 59 -15.13 -9.24 4.96
N ARG A 60 -16.15 -9.36 4.13
CA ARG A 60 -16.23 -8.63 2.88
C ARG A 60 -16.21 -7.11 3.10
N SER A 61 -16.88 -6.63 4.13
CA SER A 61 -16.89 -5.21 4.46
C SER A 61 -15.50 -4.68 4.80
N VAL A 62 -14.68 -5.50 5.48
CA VAL A 62 -13.29 -5.14 5.80
C VAL A 62 -12.46 -5.14 4.52
N ALA A 63 -12.61 -6.16 3.67
CA ALA A 63 -11.89 -6.26 2.40
C ALA A 63 -12.19 -5.07 1.49
N ASP A 64 -13.45 -4.71 1.32
CA ASP A 64 -13.86 -3.57 0.50
C ASP A 64 -13.29 -2.26 1.05
N CYS A 65 -13.38 -2.06 2.35
CA CYS A 65 -12.89 -0.87 3.01
C CYS A 65 -11.36 -0.73 2.89
N ALA A 66 -10.63 -1.82 3.13
CA ALA A 66 -9.17 -1.82 3.02
C ALA A 66 -8.71 -1.54 1.59
N TYR A 67 -9.38 -2.13 0.61
CA TYR A 67 -9.08 -1.90 -0.80
C TYR A 67 -9.28 -0.43 -1.16
N ASP A 68 -10.42 0.15 -0.80
CA ASP A 68 -10.74 1.54 -1.09
C ASP A 68 -9.76 2.49 -0.41
N ARG A 69 -9.40 2.23 0.84
CA ARG A 69 -8.45 3.05 1.59
C ARG A 69 -7.06 3.03 0.96
N LEU A 70 -6.59 1.85 0.55
CA LEU A 70 -5.28 1.73 -0.08
C LEU A 70 -5.29 2.41 -1.45
N LEU A 71 -6.34 2.23 -2.23
CA LEU A 71 -6.48 2.86 -3.54
C LEU A 71 -6.46 4.40 -3.42
N GLU A 72 -7.19 4.95 -2.46
CA GLU A 72 -7.21 6.38 -2.19
C GLU A 72 -5.84 6.88 -1.75
N LEU A 73 -5.18 6.15 -0.85
CA LEU A 73 -3.83 6.50 -0.38
C LEU A 73 -2.85 6.54 -1.55
N LEU A 74 -2.83 5.52 -2.40
CA LEU A 74 -1.93 5.48 -3.56
C LEU A 74 -2.19 6.64 -4.52
N GLY A 75 -3.45 6.98 -4.74
CA GLY A 75 -3.83 8.09 -5.61
C GLY A 75 -3.41 9.46 -5.06
N SER A 76 -3.18 9.57 -3.76
CA SER A 76 -2.81 10.82 -3.11
C SER A 76 -1.29 11.02 -3.00
N LEU A 77 -0.47 10.01 -3.31
CA LEU A 77 0.99 10.11 -3.17
C LEU A 77 1.63 10.91 -4.31
N HIS A 78 2.69 11.64 -3.99
CA HIS A 78 3.37 12.58 -4.90
C HIS A 78 4.81 12.13 -5.19
N LEU A 79 4.96 10.92 -5.70
CA LEU A 79 6.25 10.25 -5.82
C LEU A 79 7.29 10.94 -6.71
N ARG A 80 6.85 11.84 -7.60
CA ARG A 80 7.76 12.63 -8.46
C ARG A 80 7.96 14.04 -7.95
N ALA A 81 7.45 14.35 -6.77
CA ALA A 81 7.54 15.68 -6.20
C ALA A 81 8.89 15.91 -5.50
N ASN A 82 9.09 17.14 -5.03
CA ASN A 82 10.29 17.51 -4.29
C ASN A 82 10.38 16.83 -2.93
N ALA A 83 11.48 17.06 -2.19
CA ALA A 83 11.73 16.42 -0.90
C ALA A 83 10.66 16.70 0.14
N ASP A 84 10.09 17.91 0.16
CA ASP A 84 9.04 18.28 1.12
C ASP A 84 7.77 17.45 0.89
N ARG A 85 7.40 17.23 -0.35
CA ARG A 85 6.23 16.41 -0.68
C ARG A 85 6.47 14.92 -0.42
N ARG A 86 7.71 14.44 -0.61
CA ARG A 86 8.06 13.07 -0.24
C ARG A 86 7.92 12.85 1.25
N LEU A 87 8.33 13.83 2.06
CA LEU A 87 8.19 13.76 3.50
C LEU A 87 6.73 13.73 3.90
N ALA A 88 5.89 14.55 3.26
CA ALA A 88 4.44 14.53 3.48
C ALA A 88 3.81 13.19 3.10
N ASP A 89 4.27 12.57 2.00
CA ASP A 89 3.82 11.25 1.59
C ASP A 89 4.18 10.17 2.63
N ILE A 90 5.40 10.21 3.15
CA ILE A 90 5.86 9.30 4.20
C ILE A 90 4.99 9.46 5.46
N ASP A 91 4.75 10.68 5.89
CA ASP A 91 3.91 10.97 7.06
C ASP A 91 2.49 10.47 6.86
N ARG A 92 1.95 10.64 5.66
CA ARG A 92 0.60 10.17 5.33
C ARG A 92 0.49 8.65 5.41
N VAL A 93 1.46 7.93 4.86
CA VAL A 93 1.48 6.47 4.95
C VAL A 93 1.66 6.02 6.39
N ALA A 94 2.54 6.66 7.13
CA ALA A 94 2.79 6.33 8.53
C ALA A 94 1.55 6.51 9.41
N ALA A 95 0.70 7.49 9.07
CA ALA A 95 -0.55 7.75 9.79
C ALA A 95 -1.72 6.88 9.32
N SER A 96 -1.55 6.13 8.24
CA SER A 96 -2.64 5.35 7.62
C SER A 96 -2.86 4.02 8.31
N ASP A 97 -4.10 3.54 8.23
CA ASP A 97 -4.50 2.22 8.69
C ASP A 97 -5.55 1.66 7.72
N LEU A 98 -5.45 0.39 7.39
CA LEU A 98 -6.35 -0.23 6.41
C LEU A 98 -7.58 -0.86 7.05
N PHE A 99 -7.55 -1.20 8.34
CA PHE A 99 -8.61 -2.01 8.94
C PHE A 99 -9.06 -1.58 10.34
N HIS A 100 -8.72 -0.39 10.74
CA HIS A 100 -9.20 0.21 12.01
C HIS A 100 -10.01 1.46 11.79
#